data_f1b315465b045ba6d2328f2276dd8e00
#
_entry.id   f1b315465b045ba6d2328f2276dd8e00
#
_cell.length_a   1.000
_cell.length_b   1.000
_cell.length_c   1.000
_cell.angle_alpha   90.00
_cell.angle_beta   90.00
_cell.angle_gamma   90.00
#
_symmetry.space_group_name_H-M   'P 1'
#
loop_
_entity.id
_entity.type
_entity.pdbx_description
1 polymer ?
#
loop_
_entity_poly.entity_id
_entity_poly.type
_entity_poly.pdbx_seq_one_letter_code
_entity_poly.pdbx_strand_id
1 'polypeptide(L)'
;MNKLTIVMYHHVREIKNSKYPKIKGLEFVGFKRQLDYLENNYKIIEAQKLLDFASGGKDLPKNSCLLTFDDGYKDHIEYVLPELLKRKIQGSFFPSAGPAVEQNILDSDYIHFILACCPNYKELISLLNQLCLDNGITNQELKNNWIKYGIATRFDSKEMRYVKGMLQHLLPRERRNKIIKKIFKKYIGIKTEKFSKELYMS
;
A
#
# COMPACT_ATOMS: atom_id res chain seq x y z
N MET A 1 -9.53 10.80 29.94
CA MET A 1 -8.60 9.96 29.17
C MET A 1 -8.05 10.78 28.02
N ASN A 2 -6.75 10.90 27.90
CA ASN A 2 -6.12 11.53 26.75
C ASN A 2 -6.23 10.57 25.56
N LYS A 3 -6.72 11.06 24.41
CA LYS A 3 -6.87 10.27 23.19
C LYS A 3 -5.65 10.51 22.30
N LEU A 4 -5.08 9.42 21.76
CA LEU A 4 -4.09 9.46 20.71
C LEU A 4 -4.75 9.09 19.37
N THR A 5 -4.56 9.91 18.36
CA THR A 5 -4.89 9.60 16.98
C THR A 5 -3.61 9.20 16.24
N ILE A 6 -3.59 8.06 15.56
CA ILE A 6 -2.48 7.68 14.69
C ILE A 6 -2.98 7.77 13.26
N VAL A 7 -2.32 8.57 12.44
CA VAL A 7 -2.64 8.70 11.02
C VAL A 7 -1.54 8.03 10.22
N MET A 8 -1.92 6.95 9.52
CA MET A 8 -1.02 6.10 8.75
C MET A 8 -1.10 6.44 7.27
N TYR A 9 0.06 6.65 6.66
CA TYR A 9 0.22 6.91 5.23
C TYR A 9 1.03 5.82 4.54
N HIS A 10 0.70 5.56 3.26
CA HIS A 10 1.45 4.72 2.36
C HIS A 10 1.89 5.57 1.16
N HIS A 11 1.33 5.36 -0.04
CA HIS A 11 1.64 6.20 -1.19
C HIS A 11 1.14 7.64 -1.02
N VAL A 12 2.06 8.60 -1.09
CA VAL A 12 1.79 10.05 -1.11
C VAL A 12 2.59 10.67 -2.26
N ARG A 13 1.94 10.95 -3.38
CA ARG A 13 2.60 11.45 -4.60
C ARG A 13 1.64 12.22 -5.50
N GLU A 14 2.13 12.81 -6.57
CA GLU A 14 1.32 13.31 -7.67
C GLU A 14 0.81 12.14 -8.53
N ILE A 15 -0.30 11.51 -8.10
CA ILE A 15 -0.81 10.27 -8.70
C ILE A 15 -1.29 10.52 -10.12
N LYS A 16 -2.10 11.57 -10.34
CA LYS A 16 -2.74 11.86 -11.63
C LYS A 16 -1.73 12.10 -12.75
N ASN A 17 -0.58 12.69 -12.42
CA ASN A 17 0.49 13.03 -13.36
C ASN A 17 1.59 11.95 -13.40
N SER A 18 1.42 10.84 -12.67
CA SER A 18 2.40 9.77 -12.61
C SER A 18 2.25 8.76 -13.75
N LYS A 19 3.26 7.92 -13.91
CA LYS A 19 3.22 6.74 -14.80
C LYS A 19 2.06 5.77 -14.43
N TYR A 20 1.53 5.84 -13.21
CA TYR A 20 0.50 4.94 -12.68
C TYR A 20 -0.70 5.73 -12.13
N PRO A 21 -1.47 6.44 -12.98
CA PRO A 21 -2.50 7.39 -12.54
C PRO A 21 -3.70 6.73 -11.86
N LYS A 22 -3.79 5.40 -11.88
CA LYS A 22 -4.85 4.63 -11.21
C LYS A 22 -4.37 3.93 -9.95
N ILE A 23 -3.11 4.13 -9.52
CA ILE A 23 -2.65 3.58 -8.25
C ILE A 23 -3.44 4.19 -7.09
N LYS A 24 -3.80 3.38 -6.10
CA LYS A 24 -4.47 3.87 -4.91
C LYS A 24 -3.44 4.47 -3.95
N GLY A 25 -3.63 5.72 -3.62
CA GLY A 25 -2.78 6.48 -2.72
C GLY A 25 -3.38 7.84 -2.46
N LEU A 26 -2.65 8.68 -1.78
CA LEU A 26 -3.05 10.05 -1.48
C LEU A 26 -2.33 11.02 -2.42
N GLU A 27 -3.11 11.85 -3.12
CA GLU A 27 -2.55 12.97 -3.89
C GLU A 27 -1.76 13.92 -2.99
N PHE A 28 -0.60 14.38 -3.44
CA PHE A 28 0.26 15.27 -2.63
C PHE A 28 -0.45 16.53 -2.17
N VAL A 29 -1.30 17.12 -3.01
CA VAL A 29 -2.13 18.26 -2.61
C VAL A 29 -3.12 17.90 -1.51
N GLY A 30 -3.66 16.68 -1.53
CA GLY A 30 -4.52 16.15 -0.48
C GLY A 30 -3.77 15.95 0.84
N PHE A 31 -2.55 15.43 0.78
CA PHE A 31 -1.67 15.29 1.94
C PHE A 31 -1.42 16.63 2.63
N LYS A 32 -1.08 17.68 1.87
CA LYS A 32 -0.88 19.04 2.43
C LYS A 32 -2.13 19.55 3.15
N ARG A 33 -3.31 19.37 2.55
CA ARG A 33 -4.59 19.76 3.18
C ARG A 33 -4.88 18.97 4.45
N GLN A 34 -4.53 17.68 4.49
CA GLN A 34 -4.65 16.87 5.70
C GLN A 34 -3.71 17.37 6.79
N LEU A 35 -2.46 17.73 6.46
CA LEU A 35 -1.55 18.33 7.42
C LEU A 35 -2.10 19.66 7.97
N ASP A 36 -2.63 20.55 7.10
CA ASP A 36 -3.28 21.80 7.53
C ASP A 36 -4.38 21.54 8.57
N TYR A 37 -5.24 20.55 8.29
CA TYR A 37 -6.28 20.14 9.22
C TYR A 37 -5.72 19.60 10.54
N LEU A 38 -4.70 18.74 10.47
CA LEU A 38 -4.11 18.10 11.64
C LEU A 38 -3.40 19.12 12.53
N GLU A 39 -2.66 20.07 11.97
CA GLU A 39 -2.00 21.15 12.73
C GLU A 39 -3.02 22.05 13.46
N ASN A 40 -4.18 22.31 12.84
CA ASN A 40 -5.22 23.15 13.43
C ASN A 40 -6.06 22.44 14.51
N ASN A 41 -6.15 21.11 14.49
CA ASN A 41 -7.08 20.37 15.35
C ASN A 41 -6.40 19.43 16.35
N TYR A 42 -5.13 19.12 16.15
CA TYR A 42 -4.36 18.16 16.94
C TYR A 42 -3.00 18.74 17.37
N LYS A 43 -2.45 18.17 18.43
CA LYS A 43 -1.05 18.34 18.78
C LYS A 43 -0.26 17.21 18.14
N ILE A 44 0.39 17.46 17.02
CA ILE A 44 1.26 16.49 16.39
C ILE A 44 2.46 16.24 17.30
N ILE A 45 2.72 14.99 17.64
CA ILE A 45 3.78 14.56 18.57
C ILE A 45 4.82 13.70 17.86
N GLU A 46 6.01 13.71 18.40
CA GLU A 46 7.10 12.81 18.03
C GLU A 46 6.90 11.43 18.62
N ALA A 47 7.41 10.39 17.95
CA ALA A 47 7.33 9.02 18.45
C ALA A 47 7.95 8.86 19.84
N GLN A 48 9.03 9.61 20.14
CA GLN A 48 9.68 9.57 21.47
C GLN A 48 8.71 9.92 22.59
N LYS A 49 7.83 10.91 22.40
CA LYS A 49 6.80 11.25 23.40
C LYS A 49 5.82 10.12 23.69
N LEU A 50 5.47 9.34 22.64
CA LEU A 50 4.63 8.16 22.81
C LEU A 50 5.37 7.06 23.57
N LEU A 51 6.64 6.83 23.28
CA LEU A 51 7.47 5.84 23.98
C LEU A 51 7.67 6.23 25.45
N ASP A 52 7.93 7.50 25.73
CA ASP A 52 8.07 8.01 27.11
C ASP A 52 6.77 7.80 27.91
N PHE A 53 5.61 8.12 27.30
CA PHE A 53 4.31 7.88 27.91
C PHE A 53 4.07 6.37 28.18
N ALA A 54 4.36 5.52 27.21
CA ALA A 54 4.18 4.06 27.34
C ALA A 54 5.07 3.45 28.43
N SER A 55 6.22 4.08 28.71
CA SER A 55 7.16 3.68 29.76
C SER A 55 6.85 4.28 31.13
N GLY A 56 5.67 4.87 31.34
CA GLY A 56 5.26 5.47 32.60
C GLY A 56 5.74 6.90 32.82
N GLY A 57 6.16 7.58 31.76
CA GLY A 57 6.54 9.00 31.77
C GLY A 57 5.34 9.97 31.78
N LYS A 58 5.58 11.20 31.33
CA LYS A 58 4.57 12.25 31.30
C LYS A 58 3.40 11.93 30.37
N ASP A 59 2.22 12.35 30.77
CA ASP A 59 1.00 12.25 29.96
C ASP A 59 1.16 12.91 28.58
N LEU A 60 0.48 12.31 27.58
CA LEU A 60 0.39 12.90 26.25
C LEU A 60 -0.46 14.19 26.30
N PRO A 61 -0.13 15.21 25.48
CA PRO A 61 -0.99 16.36 25.29
C PRO A 61 -2.42 15.96 24.89
N LYS A 62 -3.40 16.80 25.21
CA LYS A 62 -4.77 16.60 24.70
C LYS A 62 -4.77 16.62 23.16
N ASN A 63 -5.60 15.76 22.56
CA ASN A 63 -5.72 15.62 21.10
C ASN A 63 -4.36 15.34 20.42
N SER A 64 -3.55 14.46 20.99
CA SER A 64 -2.28 14.06 20.37
C SER A 64 -2.51 13.33 19.05
N CYS A 65 -1.66 13.62 18.06
CA CYS A 65 -1.63 12.95 16.76
C CYS A 65 -0.21 12.49 16.44
N LEU A 66 -0.05 11.23 16.04
CA LEU A 66 1.20 10.67 15.52
C LEU A 66 1.04 10.39 14.02
N LEU A 67 2.01 10.83 13.22
CA LEU A 67 2.05 10.53 11.78
C LEU A 67 2.98 9.36 11.53
N THR A 68 2.49 8.34 10.81
CA THR A 68 3.27 7.16 10.43
C THR A 68 3.27 6.97 8.92
N PHE A 69 4.38 6.47 8.38
CA PHE A 69 4.62 6.30 6.95
C PHE A 69 5.21 4.90 6.72
N ASP A 70 4.41 4.01 6.12
CA ASP A 70 4.73 2.60 6.02
C ASP A 70 5.35 2.25 4.66
N ASP A 71 5.99 1.06 4.58
CA ASP A 71 6.55 0.39 3.41
C ASP A 71 7.83 1.01 2.81
N GLY A 72 8.22 2.22 3.20
CA GLY A 72 9.48 2.81 2.75
C GLY A 72 9.48 3.23 1.27
N TYR A 73 8.39 3.80 0.78
CA TYR A 73 8.31 4.30 -0.60
C TYR A 73 9.20 5.51 -0.85
N LYS A 74 9.73 5.65 -2.06
CA LYS A 74 10.43 6.87 -2.51
C LYS A 74 9.60 8.13 -2.37
N ASP A 75 8.29 8.01 -2.49
CA ASP A 75 7.33 9.09 -2.25
C ASP A 75 7.60 9.82 -0.93
N HIS A 76 8.04 9.06 0.10
CA HIS A 76 8.31 9.63 1.42
C HIS A 76 9.50 10.58 1.41
N ILE A 77 10.53 10.30 0.58
CA ILE A 77 11.67 11.21 0.42
C ILE A 77 11.33 12.36 -0.53
N GLU A 78 10.61 12.06 -1.61
CA GLU A 78 10.38 13.03 -2.68
C GLU A 78 9.28 14.06 -2.33
N TYR A 79 8.24 13.65 -1.64
CA TYR A 79 7.06 14.46 -1.36
C TYR A 79 6.83 14.72 0.14
N VAL A 80 6.92 13.66 0.96
CA VAL A 80 6.54 13.75 2.38
C VAL A 80 7.59 14.50 3.19
N LEU A 81 8.83 14.04 3.17
CA LEU A 81 9.90 14.57 4.00
C LEU A 81 10.12 16.07 3.79
N PRO A 82 10.20 16.60 2.55
CA PRO A 82 10.35 18.05 2.35
C PRO A 82 9.19 18.87 2.95
N GLU A 83 7.95 18.37 2.84
CA GLU A 83 6.79 19.07 3.41
C GLU A 83 6.77 19.02 4.94
N LEU A 84 7.15 17.90 5.55
CA LEU A 84 7.27 17.79 7.01
C LEU A 84 8.38 18.69 7.55
N LEU A 85 9.54 18.73 6.90
CA LEU A 85 10.66 19.62 7.29
C LEU A 85 10.26 21.10 7.22
N LYS A 86 9.59 21.52 6.13
CA LYS A 86 9.06 22.86 5.97
C LYS A 86 8.14 23.28 7.12
N ARG A 87 7.31 22.35 7.61
CA ARG A 87 6.36 22.58 8.71
C ARG A 87 6.96 22.32 10.09
N LYS A 88 8.20 21.84 10.19
CA LYS A 88 8.85 21.41 11.44
C LYS A 88 8.04 20.32 12.18
N ILE A 89 7.45 19.40 11.42
CA ILE A 89 6.70 18.25 11.91
C ILE A 89 7.58 17.01 11.77
N GLN A 90 7.60 16.14 12.79
CA GLN A 90 8.24 14.83 12.72
C GLN A 90 7.23 13.77 12.30
N GLY A 91 7.62 12.89 11.36
CA GLY A 91 6.95 11.66 11.01
C GLY A 91 7.74 10.43 11.45
N SER A 92 7.06 9.32 11.67
CA SER A 92 7.68 8.01 11.97
C SER A 92 7.61 7.13 10.73
N PHE A 93 8.77 6.69 10.25
CA PHE A 93 8.88 5.93 9.00
C PHE A 93 9.18 4.46 9.31
N PHE A 94 8.42 3.55 8.70
CA PHE A 94 8.51 2.10 8.88
C PHE A 94 8.79 1.40 7.54
N PRO A 95 10.04 1.43 7.05
CA PRO A 95 10.39 0.76 5.80
C PRO A 95 10.35 -0.75 5.97
N SER A 96 9.83 -1.44 4.97
CA SER A 96 9.83 -2.90 4.93
C SER A 96 11.22 -3.44 4.59
N ALA A 97 11.74 -4.37 5.40
CA ALA A 97 13.08 -4.92 5.24
C ALA A 97 13.29 -5.64 3.90
N GLY A 98 12.29 -6.38 3.41
CA GLY A 98 12.39 -7.11 2.14
C GLY A 98 12.76 -6.21 0.95
N PRO A 99 11.99 -5.15 0.64
CA PRO A 99 12.34 -4.19 -0.40
C PRO A 99 13.69 -3.51 -0.18
N ALA A 100 13.99 -3.10 1.07
CA ALA A 100 15.19 -2.36 1.40
C ALA A 100 16.48 -3.20 1.24
N VAL A 101 16.45 -4.49 1.60
CA VAL A 101 17.64 -5.38 1.62
C VAL A 101 17.70 -6.26 0.37
N GLU A 102 16.58 -6.90 0.01
CA GLU A 102 16.52 -7.90 -1.06
C GLU A 102 16.14 -7.33 -2.43
N GLN A 103 15.85 -6.03 -2.51
CA GLN A 103 15.35 -5.36 -3.72
C GLN A 103 14.14 -6.06 -4.36
N ASN A 104 13.30 -6.66 -3.51
CA ASN A 104 12.05 -7.27 -3.94
C ASN A 104 10.88 -6.26 -3.90
N ILE A 105 9.69 -6.71 -4.29
CA ILE A 105 8.45 -5.92 -4.22
C ILE A 105 7.52 -6.62 -3.23
N LEU A 106 6.81 -5.86 -2.41
CA LEU A 106 5.78 -6.39 -1.53
C LEU A 106 4.65 -7.03 -2.35
N ASP A 107 4.11 -8.14 -1.85
CA ASP A 107 2.99 -8.84 -2.52
C ASP A 107 1.78 -7.91 -2.73
N SER A 108 1.52 -7.01 -1.77
CA SER A 108 0.49 -5.97 -1.86
C SER A 108 0.73 -5.02 -3.05
N ASP A 109 1.98 -4.60 -3.25
CA ASP A 109 2.33 -3.67 -4.34
C ASP A 109 2.26 -4.33 -5.71
N TYR A 110 2.72 -5.57 -5.83
CA TYR A 110 2.46 -6.32 -7.06
C TYR A 110 0.99 -6.27 -7.46
N ILE A 111 0.09 -6.57 -6.51
CA ILE A 111 -1.36 -6.61 -6.75
C ILE A 111 -1.89 -5.21 -7.07
N HIS A 112 -1.50 -4.20 -6.32
CA HIS A 112 -1.94 -2.82 -6.52
C HIS A 112 -1.54 -2.29 -7.90
N PHE A 113 -0.29 -2.50 -8.33
CA PHE A 113 0.19 -2.05 -9.64
C PHE A 113 -0.41 -2.87 -10.79
N ILE A 114 -0.60 -4.19 -10.64
CA ILE A 114 -1.35 -5.00 -11.61
C ILE A 114 -2.75 -4.42 -11.82
N LEU A 115 -3.49 -4.14 -10.74
CA LEU A 115 -4.84 -3.57 -10.82
C LEU A 115 -4.85 -2.16 -11.40
N ALA A 116 -3.86 -1.33 -11.08
CA ALA A 116 -3.74 0.02 -11.61
C ALA A 116 -3.42 0.06 -13.11
N CYS A 117 -2.63 -0.89 -13.61
CA CYS A 117 -2.21 -0.98 -15.00
C CYS A 117 -3.14 -1.82 -15.88
N CYS A 118 -4.04 -2.59 -15.28
CA CYS A 118 -4.94 -3.46 -16.02
C CYS A 118 -6.03 -2.65 -16.74
N PRO A 119 -6.13 -2.71 -18.09
CA PRO A 119 -7.20 -2.01 -18.81
C PRO A 119 -8.54 -2.74 -18.75
N ASN A 120 -8.53 -4.07 -18.57
CA ASN A 120 -9.72 -4.93 -18.63
C ASN A 120 -9.65 -6.04 -17.57
N TYR A 121 -10.42 -5.87 -16.50
CA TYR A 121 -10.45 -6.86 -15.40
C TYR A 121 -11.02 -8.23 -15.79
N LYS A 122 -11.87 -8.33 -16.82
CA LYS A 122 -12.37 -9.63 -17.30
C LYS A 122 -11.23 -10.47 -17.87
N GLU A 123 -10.35 -9.84 -18.66
CA GLU A 123 -9.15 -10.51 -19.20
C GLU A 123 -8.15 -10.87 -18.09
N LEU A 124 -7.97 -10.00 -17.11
CA LEU A 124 -7.13 -10.28 -15.95
C LEU A 124 -7.64 -11.51 -15.18
N ILE A 125 -8.94 -11.57 -14.91
CA ILE A 125 -9.57 -12.70 -14.21
C ILE A 125 -9.44 -13.98 -15.01
N SER A 126 -9.69 -13.93 -16.33
CA SER A 126 -9.52 -15.10 -17.21
C SER A 126 -8.08 -15.65 -17.13
N LEU A 127 -7.08 -14.76 -17.25
CA LEU A 127 -5.67 -15.13 -17.12
C LEU A 127 -5.36 -15.69 -15.72
N LEU A 128 -5.82 -15.03 -14.66
CA LEU A 128 -5.61 -15.46 -13.28
C LEU A 128 -6.21 -16.85 -13.05
N ASN A 129 -7.45 -17.08 -13.49
CA ASN A 129 -8.13 -18.36 -13.36
C ASN A 129 -7.40 -19.47 -14.12
N GLN A 130 -6.96 -19.21 -15.35
CA GLN A 130 -6.16 -20.17 -16.11
C GLN A 130 -4.87 -20.53 -15.38
N LEU A 131 -4.14 -19.53 -14.89
CA LEU A 131 -2.91 -19.77 -14.12
C LEU A 131 -3.18 -20.55 -12.81
N CYS A 132 -4.32 -20.35 -12.17
CA CYS A 132 -4.73 -21.10 -11.00
C CYS A 132 -5.03 -22.55 -11.35
N LEU A 133 -5.75 -22.82 -12.44
CA LEU A 133 -6.03 -24.18 -12.94
C LEU A 133 -4.73 -24.92 -13.26
N ASP A 134 -3.80 -24.26 -13.95
CA ASP A 134 -2.48 -24.82 -14.29
C ASP A 134 -1.63 -25.15 -13.04
N ASN A 135 -1.99 -24.59 -11.88
CA ASN A 135 -1.35 -24.84 -10.59
C ASN A 135 -2.19 -25.70 -9.63
N GLY A 136 -3.18 -26.44 -10.16
CA GLY A 136 -3.93 -27.46 -9.43
C GLY A 136 -5.16 -26.95 -8.66
N ILE A 137 -5.59 -25.71 -8.89
CA ILE A 137 -6.88 -25.22 -8.40
C ILE A 137 -7.99 -25.73 -9.33
N THR A 138 -9.08 -26.21 -8.78
CA THR A 138 -10.22 -26.73 -9.53
C THR A 138 -11.22 -25.64 -9.94
N ASN A 139 -12.04 -25.91 -10.95
CA ASN A 139 -13.13 -25.01 -11.34
C ASN A 139 -14.14 -24.77 -10.20
N GLN A 140 -14.36 -25.78 -9.35
CA GLN A 140 -15.25 -25.61 -8.20
C GLN A 140 -14.66 -24.63 -7.17
N GLU A 141 -13.37 -24.71 -6.90
CA GLU A 141 -12.68 -23.77 -6.01
C GLU A 141 -12.70 -22.34 -6.58
N LEU A 142 -12.52 -22.16 -7.89
CA LEU A 142 -12.64 -20.85 -8.53
C LEU A 142 -14.04 -20.27 -8.34
N LYS A 143 -15.11 -21.07 -8.53
CA LYS A 143 -16.49 -20.64 -8.29
C LYS A 143 -16.73 -20.25 -6.83
N ASN A 144 -16.29 -21.08 -5.89
CA ASN A 144 -16.41 -20.82 -4.46
C ASN A 144 -15.68 -19.53 -4.05
N ASN A 145 -14.49 -19.32 -4.60
CA ASN A 145 -13.71 -18.10 -4.33
C ASN A 145 -14.30 -16.86 -4.98
N TRP A 146 -14.96 -16.97 -6.14
CA TRP A 146 -15.73 -15.87 -6.70
C TRP A 146 -16.87 -15.44 -5.76
N ILE A 147 -17.63 -16.40 -5.23
CA ILE A 147 -18.70 -16.12 -4.26
C ILE A 147 -18.12 -15.47 -3.00
N LYS A 148 -16.99 -15.97 -2.50
CA LYS A 148 -16.36 -15.48 -1.27
C LYS A 148 -15.74 -14.09 -1.41
N TYR A 149 -15.01 -13.83 -2.49
CA TYR A 149 -14.21 -12.60 -2.65
C TYR A 149 -14.84 -11.60 -3.62
N GLY A 150 -15.66 -12.02 -4.56
CA GLY A 150 -16.26 -11.17 -5.59
C GLY A 150 -17.42 -10.28 -5.06
N ILE A 151 -17.25 -9.70 -3.87
CA ILE A 151 -18.22 -8.80 -3.23
C ILE A 151 -17.65 -7.39 -3.31
N ALA A 152 -18.34 -6.49 -4.01
CA ALA A 152 -17.92 -5.10 -4.14
C ALA A 152 -17.95 -4.36 -2.79
N THR A 153 -17.04 -3.42 -2.64
CA THR A 153 -17.02 -2.48 -1.51
C THR A 153 -17.11 -1.06 -2.06
N ARG A 154 -17.16 -0.05 -1.18
CA ARG A 154 -17.09 1.35 -1.62
C ARG A 154 -15.78 1.71 -2.32
N PHE A 155 -14.72 0.90 -2.16
CA PHE A 155 -13.39 1.18 -2.70
C PHE A 155 -12.99 0.30 -3.87
N ASP A 156 -13.55 -0.91 -3.97
CA ASP A 156 -13.14 -1.92 -4.93
C ASP A 156 -14.36 -2.56 -5.62
N SER A 157 -14.28 -2.72 -6.95
CA SER A 157 -15.26 -3.50 -7.69
C SER A 157 -15.19 -5.00 -7.33
N LYS A 158 -16.19 -5.78 -7.76
CA LYS A 158 -16.22 -7.24 -7.58
C LYS A 158 -14.96 -7.91 -8.14
N GLU A 159 -14.55 -7.48 -9.32
CA GLU A 159 -13.38 -7.98 -10.03
C GLU A 159 -12.09 -7.69 -9.26
N MET A 160 -11.92 -6.46 -8.79
CA MET A 160 -10.76 -6.07 -7.99
C MET A 160 -10.70 -6.87 -6.68
N ARG A 161 -11.83 -7.02 -6.00
CA ARG A 161 -11.94 -7.82 -4.77
C ARG A 161 -11.59 -9.28 -5.01
N TYR A 162 -12.09 -9.85 -6.11
CA TYR A 162 -11.77 -11.21 -6.48
C TYR A 162 -10.28 -11.39 -6.73
N VAL A 163 -9.66 -10.56 -7.56
CA VAL A 163 -8.22 -10.62 -7.85
C VAL A 163 -7.39 -10.50 -6.56
N LYS A 164 -7.72 -9.55 -5.69
CA LYS A 164 -7.06 -9.39 -4.38
C LYS A 164 -7.21 -10.67 -3.54
N GLY A 165 -8.43 -11.19 -3.38
CA GLY A 165 -8.70 -12.38 -2.59
C GLY A 165 -7.95 -13.62 -3.09
N MET A 166 -7.93 -13.84 -4.38
CA MET A 166 -7.21 -14.94 -5.03
C MET A 166 -5.69 -14.83 -4.80
N LEU A 167 -5.11 -13.67 -5.04
CA LEU A 167 -3.66 -13.47 -4.94
C LEU A 167 -3.16 -13.29 -3.50
N GLN A 168 -4.02 -13.00 -2.53
CA GLN A 168 -3.61 -12.85 -1.13
C GLN A 168 -3.83 -14.12 -0.30
N HIS A 169 -4.87 -14.91 -0.60
CA HIS A 169 -5.35 -15.93 0.35
C HIS A 169 -5.47 -17.35 -0.20
N LEU A 170 -5.62 -17.53 -1.53
CA LEU A 170 -5.94 -18.85 -2.07
C LEU A 170 -4.74 -19.79 -2.17
N LEU A 171 -3.61 -19.27 -2.64
CA LEU A 171 -2.46 -20.10 -3.01
C LEU A 171 -1.36 -20.08 -1.95
N PRO A 172 -0.65 -21.21 -1.76
CA PRO A 172 0.62 -21.20 -1.03
C PRO A 172 1.59 -20.18 -1.64
N ARG A 173 2.42 -19.57 -0.79
CA ARG A 173 3.29 -18.43 -1.14
C ARG A 173 4.11 -18.65 -2.42
N GLU A 174 4.71 -19.81 -2.58
CA GLU A 174 5.55 -20.10 -3.76
C GLU A 174 4.76 -20.11 -5.08
N ARG A 175 3.60 -20.78 -5.11
CA ARG A 175 2.73 -20.85 -6.30
C ARG A 175 2.16 -19.46 -6.61
N ARG A 176 1.69 -18.76 -5.58
CA ARG A 176 1.19 -17.40 -5.66
C ARG A 176 2.22 -16.47 -6.28
N ASN A 177 3.47 -16.50 -5.81
CA ASN A 177 4.53 -15.63 -6.30
C ASN A 177 4.86 -15.88 -7.77
N LYS A 178 4.81 -17.13 -8.23
CA LYS A 178 4.97 -17.46 -9.66
C LYS A 178 3.86 -16.85 -10.50
N ILE A 179 2.61 -16.95 -10.06
CA ILE A 179 1.44 -16.39 -10.74
C ILE A 179 1.51 -14.86 -10.76
N ILE A 180 1.75 -14.23 -9.61
CA ILE A 180 1.86 -12.76 -9.49
C ILE A 180 2.93 -12.23 -10.45
N LYS A 181 4.13 -12.82 -10.47
CA LYS A 181 5.24 -12.39 -11.33
C LYS A 181 4.90 -12.54 -12.82
N LYS A 182 4.18 -13.60 -13.24
CA LYS A 182 3.72 -13.75 -14.63
C LYS A 182 2.73 -12.64 -15.02
N ILE A 183 1.75 -12.37 -14.15
CA ILE A 183 0.74 -11.32 -14.38
C ILE A 183 1.42 -9.93 -14.40
N PHE A 184 2.30 -9.67 -13.43
CA PHE A 184 3.05 -8.41 -13.33
C PHE A 184 3.89 -8.16 -14.61
N LYS A 185 4.61 -9.17 -15.08
CA LYS A 185 5.36 -9.06 -16.34
C LYS A 185 4.47 -8.69 -17.53
N LYS A 186 3.25 -9.25 -17.60
CA LYS A 186 2.29 -8.94 -18.68
C LYS A 186 1.80 -7.48 -18.65
N TYR A 187 1.45 -6.95 -17.47
CA TYR A 187 0.79 -5.64 -17.37
C TYR A 187 1.76 -4.48 -17.12
N ILE A 188 2.88 -4.71 -16.47
CA ILE A 188 3.86 -3.68 -16.14
C ILE A 188 5.11 -3.75 -17.03
N GLY A 189 5.58 -4.96 -17.38
CA GLY A 189 6.67 -5.17 -18.33
C GLY A 189 8.06 -4.79 -17.84
N ILE A 190 8.22 -4.40 -16.56
CA ILE A 190 9.49 -4.00 -15.96
C ILE A 190 10.02 -5.15 -15.10
N LYS A 191 11.35 -5.34 -15.10
CA LYS A 191 11.99 -6.32 -14.20
C LYS A 191 11.78 -5.92 -12.74
N THR A 192 11.56 -6.91 -11.87
CA THR A 192 11.26 -6.72 -10.43
C THR A 192 12.29 -5.81 -9.75
N GLU A 193 13.58 -6.06 -9.98
CA GLU A 193 14.67 -5.33 -9.33
C GLU A 193 14.70 -3.85 -9.75
N LYS A 194 14.42 -3.59 -11.05
CA LYS A 194 14.32 -2.22 -11.55
C LYS A 194 13.10 -1.51 -10.97
N PHE A 195 11.96 -2.21 -10.92
CA PHE A 195 10.72 -1.65 -10.38
C PHE A 195 10.84 -1.39 -8.87
N SER A 196 11.47 -2.30 -8.11
CA SER A 196 11.74 -2.10 -6.69
C SER A 196 12.55 -0.82 -6.44
N LYS A 197 13.62 -0.60 -7.23
CA LYS A 197 14.44 0.62 -7.16
C LYS A 197 13.69 1.89 -7.56
N GLU A 198 12.67 1.80 -8.42
CA GLU A 198 11.81 2.94 -8.77
C GLU A 198 10.80 3.23 -7.65
N LEU A 199 10.40 2.23 -6.86
CA LEU A 199 9.31 2.32 -5.90
C LEU A 199 9.75 2.62 -4.48
N TYR A 200 10.82 1.97 -4.01
CA TYR A 200 11.26 2.05 -2.60
C TYR A 200 12.52 2.90 -2.43
N MET A 201 12.69 3.39 -1.21
CA MET A 201 13.94 4.00 -0.74
C MET A 201 15.07 2.97 -0.77
N SER A 202 16.28 3.41 -1.08
CA SER A 202 17.52 2.61 -1.06
C SER A 202 18.53 3.26 -0.12
#